data_f1684cec2ee9bcb3d2f4e3d414eca60c
#
_entry.id   f1684cec2ee9bcb3d2f4e3d414eca60c
#
_cell.length_a   1.000
_cell.length_b   1.000
_cell.length_c   1.000
_cell.angle_alpha   90.00
_cell.angle_beta   90.00
_cell.angle_gamma   90.00
#
_symmetry.space_group_name_H-M   'P 1'
#
loop_
_entity.id
_entity.type
_entity.pdbx_description
1 polymer ?
#
loop_
_entity_poly.entity_id
_entity_poly.type
_entity_poly.pdbx_seq_one_letter_code
_entity_poly.pdbx_strand_id
1 'polypeptide(L)'
;MKMRFSLCLIALGLTAQLVGQNNSEDVPVSLKESVPVFEHCGHIEEDANAQQTCFNRFIMSHIMNELRWPEGLEENGRVFVEVLFDATGKITQVESVRSYDDRAADEAVRAMRTLPDAMRPATKQGEPSTYNFVVPVSFQR
;
A
#
# COMPACT_ATOMS: atom_id res chain seq x y z
N MET A 1 -66.15 7.10 57.16
CA MET A 1 -66.92 6.40 56.16
C MET A 1 -66.62 6.87 54.79
N LYS A 2 -66.41 5.99 53.90
CA LYS A 2 -66.04 6.06 52.48
C LYS A 2 -64.55 6.12 52.20
N MET A 3 -64.01 4.92 52.04
CA MET A 3 -62.77 4.62 51.39
C MET A 3 -62.82 5.04 49.92
N ARG A 4 -61.89 5.83 49.49
CA ARG A 4 -61.63 6.12 48.08
C ARG A 4 -60.27 5.49 47.68
N PHE A 5 -60.42 4.36 46.97
CA PHE A 5 -59.33 3.73 46.33
C PHE A 5 -58.81 4.64 45.22
N SER A 6 -57.58 5.07 45.36
CA SER A 6 -56.83 5.78 44.27
C SER A 6 -56.12 4.73 43.46
N LEU A 7 -56.58 4.56 42.25
CA LEU A 7 -55.94 3.67 41.27
C LEU A 7 -54.63 4.29 40.79
N CYS A 8 -53.52 3.65 41.17
CA CYS A 8 -52.22 4.03 40.65
C CYS A 8 -52.02 3.37 39.29
N LEU A 9 -52.11 4.16 38.22
CA LEU A 9 -51.78 3.74 36.87
C LEU A 9 -50.29 3.66 36.74
N ILE A 10 -49.75 2.44 36.66
CA ILE A 10 -48.36 2.18 36.31
C ILE A 10 -48.28 2.28 34.78
N ALA A 11 -47.70 3.39 34.31
CA ALA A 11 -47.35 3.53 32.93
C ALA A 11 -46.09 2.66 32.68
N LEU A 12 -46.25 1.56 31.97
CA LEU A 12 -45.15 0.80 31.41
C LEU A 12 -44.48 1.68 30.34
N GLY A 13 -43.35 2.27 30.69
CA GLY A 13 -42.45 2.89 29.73
C GLY A 13 -41.82 1.82 28.85
N LEU A 14 -42.24 1.74 27.60
CA LEU A 14 -41.60 0.95 26.57
C LEU A 14 -40.27 1.64 26.21
N THR A 15 -39.16 1.19 26.79
CA THR A 15 -37.85 1.61 26.34
C THR A 15 -37.56 0.90 25.03
N ALA A 16 -37.77 1.61 23.94
CA ALA A 16 -37.26 1.19 22.65
C ALA A 16 -35.72 1.18 22.73
N GLN A 17 -35.14 0.00 22.80
CA GLN A 17 -33.71 -0.17 22.61
C GLN A 17 -33.43 0.07 21.13
N LEU A 18 -32.81 1.21 20.86
CA LEU A 18 -32.14 1.46 19.60
C LEU A 18 -30.99 0.45 19.49
N VAL A 19 -31.22 -0.62 18.78
CA VAL A 19 -30.17 -1.49 18.29
C VAL A 19 -29.34 -0.63 17.32
N GLY A 20 -28.19 -0.21 17.76
CA GLY A 20 -27.24 0.44 16.90
C GLY A 20 -26.91 -0.51 15.75
N GLN A 21 -27.40 -0.20 14.56
CA GLN A 21 -26.92 -0.81 13.35
C GLN A 21 -25.47 -0.37 13.18
N ASN A 22 -24.56 -1.28 13.46
CA ASN A 22 -23.20 -1.15 13.03
C ASN A 22 -23.19 -1.22 11.50
N ASN A 23 -23.38 -0.08 10.88
CA ASN A 23 -23.04 0.09 9.48
C ASN A 23 -21.52 0.06 9.36
N SER A 24 -20.97 -1.12 9.27
CA SER A 24 -19.61 -1.40 8.87
C SER A 24 -19.48 -1.33 7.35
N GLU A 25 -20.00 -0.28 6.76
CA GLU A 25 -19.82 -0.05 5.33
C GLU A 25 -19.94 1.40 5.01
N ASP A 26 -18.97 2.12 5.36
CA ASP A 26 -18.56 3.28 4.58
C ASP A 26 -17.14 3.61 5.00
N VAL A 27 -16.21 2.74 4.60
CA VAL A 27 -14.84 3.22 4.38
C VAL A 27 -15.00 4.25 3.27
N PRO A 28 -14.81 5.53 3.59
CA PRO A 28 -15.03 6.57 2.60
C PRO A 28 -14.21 6.25 1.36
N VAL A 29 -14.84 6.38 0.19
CA VAL A 29 -14.23 6.21 -1.15
C VAL A 29 -12.92 7.01 -1.31
N SER A 30 -12.65 7.91 -0.37
CA SER A 30 -11.45 8.75 -0.28
C SER A 30 -10.14 8.01 -0.02
N LEU A 31 -10.15 6.69 0.23
CA LEU A 31 -8.95 5.91 0.49
C LEU A 31 -8.62 4.89 -0.60
N LYS A 32 -9.27 4.94 -1.74
CA LYS A 32 -8.88 4.12 -2.89
C LYS A 32 -7.62 4.67 -3.52
N GLU A 33 -6.50 4.17 -3.07
CA GLU A 33 -5.22 4.36 -3.72
C GLU A 33 -4.89 3.11 -4.54
N SER A 34 -4.46 3.30 -5.77
CA SER A 34 -3.94 2.23 -6.61
C SER A 34 -2.43 2.36 -6.76
N VAL A 35 -1.79 1.26 -7.11
CA VAL A 35 -0.36 1.25 -7.45
C VAL A 35 -0.13 1.65 -8.91
N PRO A 36 1.09 2.07 -9.28
CA PRO A 36 1.48 2.18 -10.69
C PRO A 36 1.34 0.83 -11.39
N VAL A 37 0.91 0.83 -12.64
CA VAL A 37 0.72 -0.40 -13.42
C VAL A 37 1.81 -0.50 -14.48
N PHE A 38 2.66 -1.50 -14.36
CA PHE A 38 3.64 -1.86 -15.40
C PHE A 38 2.96 -2.57 -16.58
N GLU A 39 3.57 -2.51 -17.75
CA GLU A 39 3.05 -3.16 -18.96
C GLU A 39 2.72 -4.64 -18.73
N HIS A 40 3.58 -5.35 -18.02
CA HIS A 40 3.37 -6.75 -17.65
C HIS A 40 2.07 -7.00 -16.87
N CYS A 41 1.62 -6.03 -16.10
CA CYS A 41 0.40 -6.08 -15.30
C CYS A 41 -0.80 -5.41 -15.96
N GLY A 42 -0.64 -4.92 -17.19
CA GLY A 42 -1.65 -4.12 -17.88
C GLY A 42 -2.95 -4.84 -18.18
N HIS A 43 -2.93 -6.18 -18.19
CA HIS A 43 -4.10 -7.02 -18.41
C HIS A 43 -4.99 -7.19 -17.17
N ILE A 44 -4.51 -6.75 -15.99
CA ILE A 44 -5.26 -6.79 -14.75
C ILE A 44 -6.04 -5.48 -14.63
N GLU A 45 -7.35 -5.57 -14.84
CA GLU A 45 -8.25 -4.43 -14.73
C GLU A 45 -9.10 -4.55 -13.44
N GLU A 46 -9.41 -3.42 -12.82
CA GLU A 46 -10.39 -3.24 -11.74
C GLU A 46 -10.17 -4.00 -10.42
N ASP A 47 -9.28 -4.99 -10.34
CA ASP A 47 -8.96 -5.66 -9.07
C ASP A 47 -7.70 -5.03 -8.43
N ALA A 48 -7.91 -4.15 -7.46
CA ALA A 48 -6.83 -3.47 -6.74
C ALA A 48 -5.87 -4.44 -6.04
N ASN A 49 -6.37 -5.56 -5.50
CA ASN A 49 -5.54 -6.56 -4.83
C ASN A 49 -4.69 -7.33 -5.85
N ALA A 50 -5.26 -7.68 -7.00
CA ALA A 50 -4.52 -8.34 -8.07
C ALA A 50 -3.46 -7.40 -8.68
N GLN A 51 -3.78 -6.12 -8.85
CA GLN A 51 -2.81 -5.10 -9.31
C GLN A 51 -1.65 -4.95 -8.31
N GLN A 52 -1.95 -4.83 -7.01
CA GLN A 52 -0.93 -4.73 -5.96
C GLN A 52 -0.04 -5.98 -5.93
N THR A 53 -0.63 -7.16 -6.05
CA THR A 53 0.11 -8.43 -6.07
C THR A 53 1.02 -8.51 -7.29
N CYS A 54 0.54 -8.11 -8.46
CA CYS A 54 1.32 -8.07 -9.68
C CYS A 54 2.48 -7.08 -9.59
N PHE A 55 2.21 -5.87 -9.09
CA PHE A 55 3.22 -4.84 -8.84
C PHE A 55 4.34 -5.37 -7.93
N ASN A 56 4.01 -5.93 -6.78
CA ASN A 56 4.99 -6.47 -5.85
C ASN A 56 5.82 -7.59 -6.47
N ARG A 57 5.17 -8.50 -7.19
CA ARG A 57 5.86 -9.61 -7.87
C ARG A 57 6.80 -9.11 -8.95
N PHE A 58 6.37 -8.12 -9.72
CA PHE A 58 7.20 -7.52 -10.77
C PHE A 58 8.45 -6.88 -10.18
N ILE A 59 8.33 -6.07 -9.12
CA ILE A 59 9.46 -5.45 -8.43
C ILE A 59 10.43 -6.50 -7.89
N MET A 60 9.92 -7.53 -7.20
CA MET A 60 10.77 -8.59 -6.65
C MET A 60 11.49 -9.38 -7.75
N SER A 61 10.82 -9.71 -8.83
CA SER A 61 11.41 -10.39 -9.98
C SER A 61 12.50 -9.54 -10.64
N HIS A 62 12.26 -8.24 -10.78
CA HIS A 62 13.23 -7.30 -11.32
C HIS A 62 14.50 -7.25 -10.47
N ILE A 63 14.36 -7.12 -9.15
CA ILE A 63 15.49 -7.15 -8.22
C ILE A 63 16.28 -8.45 -8.36
N MET A 64 15.62 -9.59 -8.36
CA MET A 64 16.27 -10.89 -8.48
C MET A 64 17.05 -11.05 -9.78
N ASN A 65 16.58 -10.46 -10.86
CA ASN A 65 17.22 -10.54 -12.18
C ASN A 65 18.36 -9.54 -12.35
N GLU A 66 18.26 -8.36 -11.74
CA GLU A 66 19.21 -7.25 -11.95
C GLU A 66 20.29 -7.15 -10.88
N LEU A 67 20.01 -7.64 -9.66
CA LEU A 67 20.92 -7.49 -8.53
C LEU A 67 22.18 -8.34 -8.71
N ARG A 68 23.34 -7.70 -8.51
CA ARG A 68 24.64 -8.34 -8.55
C ARG A 68 25.28 -8.28 -7.17
N TRP A 69 26.14 -9.24 -6.88
CA TRP A 69 26.94 -9.17 -5.66
C TRP A 69 28.09 -8.18 -5.86
N PRO A 70 28.18 -7.10 -5.06
CA PRO A 70 29.26 -6.13 -5.20
C PRO A 70 30.62 -6.74 -4.87
N GLU A 71 31.64 -6.35 -5.61
CA GLU A 71 33.02 -6.75 -5.33
C GLU A 71 33.44 -6.22 -3.95
N GLY A 72 34.07 -7.10 -3.16
CA GLY A 72 34.53 -6.77 -1.81
C GLY A 72 33.42 -6.69 -0.75
N LEU A 73 32.18 -7.00 -1.09
CA LEU A 73 31.11 -7.11 -0.10
C LEU A 73 31.24 -8.49 0.60
N GLU A 74 31.46 -8.48 1.91
CA GLU A 74 31.68 -9.71 2.70
C GLU A 74 30.45 -10.08 3.54
N GLU A 75 29.67 -9.08 3.94
CA GLU A 75 28.56 -9.26 4.87
C GLU A 75 27.21 -9.34 4.14
N ASN A 76 26.34 -10.20 4.67
CA ASN A 76 24.94 -10.21 4.28
C ASN A 76 24.18 -9.06 4.97
N GLY A 77 23.18 -8.53 4.30
CA GLY A 77 22.38 -7.45 4.88
C GLY A 77 21.27 -7.01 3.98
N ARG A 78 20.67 -5.89 4.35
CA ARG A 78 19.52 -5.34 3.66
C ARG A 78 19.69 -3.85 3.42
N VAL A 79 19.36 -3.43 2.22
CA VAL A 79 19.28 -2.03 1.81
C VAL A 79 17.83 -1.67 1.55
N PHE A 80 17.40 -0.52 2.03
CA PHE A 80 16.07 0.00 1.75
C PHE A 80 16.17 1.08 0.69
N VAL A 81 15.51 0.88 -0.43
CA VAL A 81 15.53 1.80 -1.57
C VAL A 81 14.15 2.41 -1.76
N GLU A 82 14.10 3.73 -1.77
CA GLU A 82 12.90 4.49 -2.08
C GLU A 82 12.84 4.77 -3.58
N VAL A 83 11.67 4.54 -4.17
CA VAL A 83 11.39 4.82 -5.58
C VAL A 83 10.16 5.72 -5.65
N LEU A 84 10.29 6.81 -6.39
CA LEU A 84 9.22 7.78 -6.60
C LEU A 84 8.77 7.77 -8.05
N PHE A 85 7.46 7.57 -8.26
CA PHE A 85 6.77 7.77 -9.53
C PHE A 85 6.03 9.10 -9.52
N ASP A 86 6.07 9.81 -10.63
CA ASP A 86 5.21 10.99 -10.81
C ASP A 86 3.78 10.61 -11.25
N ALA A 87 2.91 11.59 -11.39
CA ALA A 87 1.51 11.39 -11.78
C ALA A 87 1.33 10.93 -13.24
N THR A 88 2.40 10.79 -14.01
CA THR A 88 2.39 10.22 -15.37
C THR A 88 2.84 8.75 -15.38
N GLY A 89 3.33 8.22 -14.25
CA GLY A 89 3.89 6.87 -14.14
C GLY A 89 5.40 6.81 -14.37
N LYS A 90 6.05 7.95 -14.55
CA LYS A 90 7.50 8.04 -14.76
C LYS A 90 8.24 7.98 -13.43
N ILE A 91 9.34 7.21 -13.39
CA ILE A 91 10.25 7.18 -12.23
C ILE A 91 11.09 8.46 -12.24
N THR A 92 10.99 9.23 -11.15
CA THR A 92 11.69 10.51 -10.98
C THR A 92 12.82 10.47 -9.96
N GLN A 93 12.77 9.51 -9.04
CA GLN A 93 13.75 9.40 -7.97
C GLN A 93 13.95 7.95 -7.55
N VAL A 94 15.20 7.55 -7.33
CA VAL A 94 15.61 6.27 -6.76
C VAL A 94 16.77 6.54 -5.80
N GLU A 95 16.54 6.29 -4.52
CA GLU A 95 17.51 6.58 -3.45
C GLU A 95 17.58 5.46 -2.42
N SER A 96 18.78 5.23 -1.87
CA SER A 96 18.94 4.42 -0.67
C SER A 96 18.60 5.25 0.57
N VAL A 97 17.56 4.84 1.30
CA VAL A 97 17.14 5.53 2.54
C VAL A 97 17.73 4.88 3.79
N ARG A 98 18.18 3.64 3.68
CA ARG A 98 18.87 2.91 4.74
C ARG A 98 19.74 1.82 4.16
N SER A 99 20.98 1.72 4.63
CA SER A 99 21.96 0.72 4.18
C SER A 99 22.88 0.30 5.32
N TYR A 100 23.46 -0.88 5.18
CA TYR A 100 24.50 -1.40 6.07
C TYR A 100 25.91 -1.30 5.45
N ASP A 101 26.02 -1.11 4.13
CA ASP A 101 27.26 -0.99 3.38
C ASP A 101 27.04 -0.12 2.13
N ASP A 102 27.95 0.78 1.83
CA ASP A 102 27.81 1.73 0.71
C ASP A 102 27.82 1.02 -0.64
N ARG A 103 28.60 -0.05 -0.80
CA ARG A 103 28.66 -0.85 -2.04
C ARG A 103 27.33 -1.57 -2.29
N ALA A 104 26.71 -2.07 -1.21
CA ALA A 104 25.39 -2.66 -1.27
C ALA A 104 24.33 -1.61 -1.63
N ALA A 105 24.43 -0.40 -1.06
CA ALA A 105 23.54 0.71 -1.39
C ALA A 105 23.64 1.11 -2.86
N ASP A 106 24.87 1.30 -3.37
CA ASP A 106 25.10 1.69 -4.76
C ASP A 106 24.55 0.65 -5.74
N GLU A 107 24.77 -0.64 -5.46
CA GLU A 107 24.26 -1.72 -6.30
C GLU A 107 22.73 -1.82 -6.24
N ALA A 108 22.12 -1.71 -5.07
CA ALA A 108 20.66 -1.74 -4.92
C ALA A 108 20.02 -0.58 -5.70
N VAL A 109 20.57 0.62 -5.58
CA VAL A 109 20.10 1.80 -6.34
C VAL A 109 20.29 1.59 -7.84
N ARG A 110 21.46 1.07 -8.27
CA ARG A 110 21.72 0.75 -9.69
C ARG A 110 20.65 -0.21 -10.23
N ALA A 111 20.40 -1.31 -9.53
CA ALA A 111 19.42 -2.30 -9.94
C ALA A 111 18.00 -1.71 -10.02
N MET A 112 17.63 -0.87 -9.06
CA MET A 112 16.31 -0.23 -9.05
C MET A 112 16.15 0.86 -10.11
N ARG A 113 17.23 1.53 -10.52
CA ARG A 113 17.20 2.51 -11.63
C ARG A 113 16.94 1.89 -12.99
N THR A 114 17.11 0.57 -13.15
CA THR A 114 16.77 -0.14 -14.39
C THR A 114 15.30 -0.52 -14.50
N LEU A 115 14.49 -0.23 -13.48
CA LEU A 115 13.03 -0.39 -13.57
C LEU A 115 12.46 0.45 -14.72
N PRO A 116 11.55 -0.12 -15.53
CA PRO A 116 10.84 0.67 -16.52
C PRO A 116 9.86 1.62 -15.86
N ASP A 117 9.51 2.70 -16.58
CA ASP A 117 8.40 3.54 -16.20
C ASP A 117 7.09 2.74 -16.21
N ALA A 118 6.14 3.14 -15.38
CA ALA A 118 4.83 2.51 -15.37
C ALA A 118 4.02 2.92 -16.62
N MET A 119 3.29 1.97 -17.17
CA MET A 119 2.37 2.21 -18.29
C MET A 119 1.20 3.11 -17.88
N ARG A 120 0.74 2.98 -16.64
CA ARG A 120 -0.29 3.84 -16.04
C ARG A 120 0.18 4.29 -14.66
N PRO A 121 -0.08 5.57 -14.29
CA PRO A 121 0.27 6.07 -12.97
C PRO A 121 -0.57 5.43 -11.88
N ALA A 122 -0.12 5.54 -10.65
CA ALA A 122 -0.96 5.32 -9.48
C ALA A 122 -2.11 6.32 -9.48
N THR A 123 -3.21 5.95 -8.84
CA THR A 123 -4.34 6.85 -8.66
C THR A 123 -4.67 7.01 -7.18
N LYS A 124 -5.15 8.19 -6.84
CA LYS A 124 -5.74 8.50 -5.55
C LYS A 124 -7.12 9.09 -5.80
N GLN A 125 -8.15 8.44 -5.24
CA GLN A 125 -9.55 8.84 -5.49
C GLN A 125 -9.91 8.87 -6.99
N GLY A 126 -9.34 7.96 -7.79
CA GLY A 126 -9.54 7.88 -9.22
C GLY A 126 -8.73 8.86 -10.07
N GLU A 127 -7.98 9.78 -9.46
CA GLU A 127 -7.14 10.76 -10.15
C GLU A 127 -5.68 10.32 -10.18
N PRO A 128 -4.94 10.56 -11.28
CA PRO A 128 -3.51 10.29 -11.34
C PRO A 128 -2.75 10.97 -10.20
N SER A 129 -1.88 10.23 -9.54
CA SER A 129 -1.13 10.71 -8.37
C SER A 129 0.32 10.25 -8.42
N THR A 130 1.17 10.98 -7.72
CA THR A 130 2.50 10.48 -7.38
C THR A 130 2.40 9.25 -6.50
N TYR A 131 3.38 8.38 -6.59
CA TYR A 131 3.45 7.18 -5.77
C TYR A 131 4.89 6.96 -5.33
N ASN A 132 5.08 6.77 -4.03
CA ASN A 132 6.38 6.38 -3.52
C ASN A 132 6.27 5.06 -2.77
N PHE A 133 7.31 4.25 -2.83
CA PHE A 133 7.41 3.05 -2.04
C PHE A 133 8.86 2.77 -1.68
N VAL A 134 9.04 2.07 -0.56
CA VAL A 134 10.35 1.63 -0.10
C VAL A 134 10.42 0.11 -0.22
N VAL A 135 11.42 -0.37 -0.94
CA VAL A 135 11.63 -1.80 -1.13
C VAL A 135 12.87 -2.28 -0.38
N PRO A 136 12.77 -3.37 0.40
CA PRO A 136 13.93 -3.99 1.02
C PRO A 136 14.66 -4.87 -0.01
N VAL A 137 15.90 -4.53 -0.31
CA VAL A 137 16.79 -5.31 -1.18
C VAL A 137 17.74 -6.12 -0.30
N SER A 138 17.63 -7.43 -0.36
CA SER A 138 18.42 -8.33 0.49
C SER A 138 19.64 -8.87 -0.27
N PHE A 139 20.81 -8.71 0.34
CA PHE A 139 22.07 -9.32 -0.09
C PHE A 139 22.31 -10.54 0.80
N GLN A 140 22.24 -11.72 0.21
CA GLN A 140 22.47 -13.00 0.90
C GLN A 140 23.29 -13.93 0.00
N ARG A 141 24.31 -14.57 0.58
CA ARG A 141 25.08 -15.66 -0.02
C ARG A 141 24.64 -17.00 0.51
#